data_bda5958a0364871cc533c2620498c395
#
_entry.id   bda5958a0364871cc533c2620498c395
#
_cell.length_a   1.000
_cell.length_b   1.000
_cell.length_c   1.000
_cell.angle_alpha   90.00
_cell.angle_beta   90.00
_cell.angle_gamma   90.00
#
_symmetry.space_group_name_H-M   'P 1'
#
loop_
_entity.id
_entity.type
_entity.pdbx_description
1 polymer ?
#
loop_
_entity_poly.entity_id
_entity_poly.type
_entity_poly.pdbx_seq_one_letter_code
_entity_poly.pdbx_strand_id
1 'polypeptide(L)'
;ALSSAASDVYKRQLLVPRLLAAGKLAIVHVGQTNQRQAVELARQAAALGAHAVASIPPKKPWPQIVEYYKALATAGAPVIVYYIPGVTGMTAGMPELRMLLDIPGVAGIKMSDWNIFLLRSVVLEYPEKVVYSGFDEMLVPGLLYGADGCIGTWANLLPDLYAKVYARVRAGGTDAVKPVMDEFTAFLAVGWNYGIIDTFEELMRARGYAGRCFRRPSAWEPGKVEPTVLAGLLARLQRLEDMAAAL
;
A
#
# COMPACT_ATOMS: atom_id res chain seq x y z
N ALA A 1 2.49 6.96 -4.59
CA ALA A 1 3.29 5.93 -3.91
C ALA A 1 3.24 6.13 -2.40
N LEU A 2 2.92 5.07 -1.67
CA LEU A 2 3.07 5.03 -0.22
C LEU A 2 4.52 4.64 0.10
N SER A 3 5.32 5.57 0.62
CA SER A 3 6.64 5.23 1.13
C SER A 3 6.53 4.77 2.57
N SER A 4 6.63 3.47 2.82
CA SER A 4 6.70 2.91 4.18
C SER A 4 8.00 3.33 4.92
N ALA A 5 9.01 3.76 4.18
CA ALA A 5 10.28 4.28 4.71
C ALA A 5 10.23 5.79 5.05
N ALA A 6 9.09 6.44 4.88
CA ALA A 6 8.98 7.89 4.90
C ALA A 6 8.84 8.52 6.29
N SER A 7 9.47 7.97 7.30
CA SER A 7 9.67 8.69 8.56
C SER A 7 10.79 9.73 8.47
N ASP A 8 11.45 9.85 7.31
CA ASP A 8 12.49 10.83 7.09
C ASP A 8 11.89 12.09 6.45
N VAL A 9 11.90 13.19 7.18
CA VAL A 9 11.41 14.50 6.71
C VAL A 9 12.07 14.88 5.38
N TYR A 10 13.36 14.64 5.24
CA TYR A 10 14.12 14.91 4.05
C TYR A 10 13.61 14.15 2.81
N LYS A 11 13.29 12.86 2.96
CA LYS A 11 12.73 12.08 1.83
C LYS A 11 11.39 12.61 1.38
N ARG A 12 10.51 13.01 2.30
CA ARG A 12 9.21 13.61 1.96
C ARG A 12 9.38 14.92 1.23
N GLN A 13 10.29 15.80 1.70
CA GLN A 13 10.61 17.08 1.05
C GLN A 13 11.12 16.91 -0.38
N LEU A 14 11.80 15.80 -0.69
CA LEU A 14 12.25 15.50 -2.04
C LEU A 14 11.19 14.82 -2.91
N LEU A 15 10.47 13.84 -2.36
CA LEU A 15 9.59 12.97 -3.13
C LEU A 15 8.24 13.62 -3.45
N VAL A 16 7.62 14.31 -2.49
CA VAL A 16 6.30 14.92 -2.71
C VAL A 16 6.33 15.93 -3.85
N PRO A 17 7.22 16.93 -3.87
CA PRO A 17 7.29 17.88 -4.99
C PRO A 17 7.60 17.22 -6.34
N ARG A 18 8.44 16.18 -6.36
CA ARG A 18 8.74 15.45 -7.59
C ARG A 18 7.53 14.68 -8.14
N LEU A 19 6.75 14.03 -7.26
CA LEU A 19 5.52 13.37 -7.66
C LEU A 19 4.50 14.37 -8.23
N LEU A 20 4.33 15.51 -7.56
CA LEU A 20 3.43 16.57 -8.01
C LEU A 20 3.86 17.14 -9.35
N ALA A 21 5.15 17.44 -9.53
CA ALA A 21 5.71 17.92 -10.80
C ALA A 21 5.53 16.91 -11.94
N ALA A 22 5.51 15.62 -11.62
CA ALA A 22 5.22 14.55 -12.59
C ALA A 22 3.72 14.27 -12.79
N GLY A 23 2.83 15.11 -12.24
CA GLY A 23 1.37 14.93 -12.33
C GLY A 23 0.86 13.68 -11.60
N LYS A 24 1.60 13.20 -10.58
CA LYS A 24 1.25 11.99 -9.83
C LYS A 24 0.61 12.34 -8.48
N LEU A 25 -0.30 11.49 -8.02
CA LEU A 25 -0.87 11.62 -6.68
C LEU A 25 0.18 11.26 -5.63
N ALA A 26 0.26 12.08 -4.58
CA ALA A 26 1.13 11.83 -3.44
C ALA A 26 0.28 11.54 -2.19
N ILE A 27 0.35 10.30 -1.70
CA ILE A 27 -0.23 9.89 -0.42
C ILE A 27 0.94 9.59 0.52
N VAL A 28 1.04 10.31 1.64
CA VAL A 28 2.18 10.24 2.55
C VAL A 28 1.81 9.45 3.80
N HIS A 29 2.53 8.37 4.09
CA HIS A 29 2.37 7.64 5.35
C HIS A 29 2.97 8.45 6.51
N VAL A 30 2.16 8.72 7.54
CA VAL A 30 2.51 9.56 8.69
C VAL A 30 2.34 8.86 10.04
N GLY A 31 2.05 7.55 10.03
CA GLY A 31 1.79 6.76 11.23
C GLY A 31 2.96 6.78 12.21
N GLN A 32 2.66 7.09 13.46
CA GLN A 32 3.58 7.07 14.60
C GLN A 32 2.85 6.56 15.83
N THR A 33 3.59 6.00 16.78
CA THR A 33 3.05 5.62 18.08
C THR A 33 2.67 6.85 18.94
N ASN A 34 3.37 7.96 18.73
CA ASN A 34 3.09 9.25 19.35
C ASN A 34 2.18 10.08 18.42
N GLN A 35 0.97 10.38 18.90
CA GLN A 35 -0.04 11.14 18.16
C GLN A 35 0.45 12.52 17.72
N ARG A 36 1.17 13.27 18.60
CA ARG A 36 1.66 14.61 18.25
C ARG A 36 2.65 14.56 17.09
N GLN A 37 3.53 13.55 17.08
CA GLN A 37 4.47 13.35 15.97
C GLN A 37 3.73 13.01 14.67
N ALA A 38 2.71 12.14 14.72
CA ALA A 38 1.90 11.80 13.56
C ALA A 38 1.21 13.05 12.96
N VAL A 39 0.59 13.87 13.81
CA VAL A 39 -0.07 15.14 13.38
C VAL A 39 0.94 16.13 12.80
N GLU A 40 2.11 16.26 13.41
CA GLU A 40 3.16 17.13 12.88
C GLU A 40 3.65 16.67 11.50
N LEU A 41 3.86 15.37 11.31
CA LEU A 41 4.22 14.79 10.02
C LEU A 41 3.10 14.99 8.97
N ALA A 42 1.85 14.91 9.39
CA ALA A 42 0.70 15.16 8.52
C ALA A 42 0.64 16.62 8.08
N ARG A 43 0.87 17.58 8.99
CA ARG A 43 0.97 19.01 8.65
C ARG A 43 2.10 19.31 7.67
N GLN A 44 3.26 18.71 7.90
CA GLN A 44 4.40 18.83 6.97
C GLN A 44 4.06 18.26 5.59
N ALA A 45 3.39 17.11 5.51
CA ALA A 45 2.95 16.53 4.25
C ALA A 45 1.92 17.42 3.53
N ALA A 46 0.96 17.96 4.28
CA ALA A 46 -0.03 18.92 3.76
C ALA A 46 0.64 20.19 3.21
N ALA A 47 1.61 20.77 3.95
CA ALA A 47 2.36 21.94 3.51
C ALA A 47 3.19 21.71 2.24
N LEU A 48 3.60 20.46 1.98
CA LEU A 48 4.27 20.06 0.73
C LEU A 48 3.29 19.81 -0.43
N GLY A 49 1.98 19.92 -0.20
CA GLY A 49 0.95 19.69 -1.21
C GLY A 49 0.56 18.21 -1.40
N ALA A 50 0.83 17.34 -0.42
CA ALA A 50 0.37 15.95 -0.49
C ALA A 50 -1.17 15.90 -0.65
N HIS A 51 -1.64 15.05 -1.55
CA HIS A 51 -3.08 14.88 -1.84
C HIS A 51 -3.84 14.23 -0.67
N ALA A 52 -3.14 13.37 0.08
CA ALA A 52 -3.66 12.76 1.29
C ALA A 52 -2.51 12.30 2.20
N VAL A 53 -2.85 12.02 3.45
CA VAL A 53 -1.97 11.31 4.39
C VAL A 53 -2.60 9.98 4.76
N ALA A 54 -1.77 8.95 4.95
CA ALA A 54 -2.21 7.64 5.40
C ALA A 54 -1.55 7.29 6.73
N SER A 55 -2.26 6.59 7.60
CA SER A 55 -1.70 6.18 8.88
C SER A 55 -2.14 4.79 9.30
N ILE A 56 -1.18 3.94 9.70
CA ILE A 56 -1.46 2.81 10.57
C ILE A 56 -1.71 3.37 11.97
N PRO A 57 -2.79 2.99 12.64
CA PRO A 57 -3.05 3.46 14.01
C PRO A 57 -2.05 2.84 14.99
N PRO A 58 -1.77 3.50 16.12
CA PRO A 58 -1.05 2.87 17.22
C PRO A 58 -1.87 1.71 17.81
N LYS A 59 -1.20 0.72 18.40
CA LYS A 59 -1.87 -0.37 19.15
C LYS A 59 -2.50 0.18 20.43
N LYS A 60 -3.74 0.58 20.34
CA LYS A 60 -4.52 1.23 21.41
C LYS A 60 -5.98 0.75 21.38
N PRO A 61 -6.74 0.89 22.47
CA PRO A 61 -8.19 0.68 22.45
C PRO A 61 -8.89 1.57 21.41
N TRP A 62 -9.99 1.08 20.85
CA TRP A 62 -10.74 1.78 19.79
C TRP A 62 -11.07 3.25 20.07
N PRO A 63 -11.49 3.66 21.27
CA PRO A 63 -11.72 5.09 21.54
C PRO A 63 -10.47 5.95 21.35
N GLN A 64 -9.29 5.44 21.70
CA GLN A 64 -8.03 6.18 21.53
C GLN A 64 -7.60 6.22 20.05
N ILE A 65 -7.96 5.21 19.26
CA ILE A 65 -7.72 5.21 17.81
C ILE A 65 -8.62 6.24 17.13
N VAL A 66 -9.87 6.34 17.52
CA VAL A 66 -10.79 7.37 17.04
C VAL A 66 -10.22 8.76 17.31
N GLU A 67 -9.76 9.03 18.54
CA GLU A 67 -9.13 10.31 18.88
C GLU A 67 -7.84 10.57 18.11
N TYR A 68 -7.06 9.53 17.83
CA TYR A 68 -5.87 9.62 16.98
C TYR A 68 -6.23 10.08 15.55
N TYR A 69 -7.25 9.48 14.92
CA TYR A 69 -7.68 9.86 13.56
C TYR A 69 -8.38 11.22 13.53
N LYS A 70 -9.15 11.57 14.56
CA LYS A 70 -9.69 12.93 14.72
C LYS A 70 -8.57 13.96 14.74
N ALA A 71 -7.51 13.71 15.51
CA ALA A 71 -6.36 14.61 15.56
C ALA A 71 -5.63 14.69 14.20
N LEU A 72 -5.46 13.58 13.48
CA LEU A 72 -4.87 13.59 12.14
C LEU A 72 -5.70 14.42 11.16
N ALA A 73 -7.03 14.34 11.22
CA ALA A 73 -7.94 15.06 10.36
C ALA A 73 -7.83 16.60 10.51
N THR A 74 -7.24 17.09 11.60
CA THR A 74 -6.95 18.53 11.78
C THR A 74 -5.69 19.01 11.07
N ALA A 75 -4.94 18.13 10.42
CA ALA A 75 -3.62 18.45 9.88
C ALA A 75 -3.63 19.17 8.52
N GLY A 76 -4.80 19.36 7.89
CA GLY A 76 -4.96 20.11 6.63
C GLY A 76 -4.82 19.28 5.36
N ALA A 77 -4.74 17.95 5.45
CA ALA A 77 -4.82 17.05 4.30
C ALA A 77 -5.86 15.95 4.56
N PRO A 78 -6.55 15.43 3.52
CA PRO A 78 -7.44 14.28 3.62
C PRO A 78 -6.71 13.07 4.23
N VAL A 79 -7.40 12.32 5.09
CA VAL A 79 -6.82 11.17 5.81
C VAL A 79 -7.31 9.86 5.22
N ILE A 80 -6.40 8.96 4.91
CA ILE A 80 -6.67 7.56 4.56
C ILE A 80 -6.37 6.69 5.79
N VAL A 81 -7.37 6.03 6.31
CA VAL A 81 -7.20 5.02 7.36
C VAL A 81 -6.39 3.85 6.77
N TYR A 82 -5.37 3.38 7.48
CA TYR A 82 -4.65 2.19 7.05
C TYR A 82 -5.00 1.03 8.00
N TYR A 83 -5.96 0.23 7.59
CA TYR A 83 -6.37 -0.97 8.29
C TYR A 83 -5.48 -2.16 7.89
N ILE A 84 -4.76 -2.70 8.85
CA ILE A 84 -3.82 -3.82 8.67
C ILE A 84 -3.78 -4.69 9.94
N PRO A 85 -4.77 -5.58 10.13
CA PRO A 85 -4.91 -6.39 11.34
C PRO A 85 -3.71 -7.30 11.59
N GLY A 86 -3.09 -7.86 10.55
CA GLY A 86 -1.89 -8.69 10.67
C GLY A 86 -0.69 -8.02 11.33
N VAL A 87 -0.60 -6.69 11.28
CA VAL A 87 0.47 -5.91 11.92
C VAL A 87 0.02 -5.33 13.25
N THR A 88 -1.19 -4.81 13.30
CA THR A 88 -1.70 -4.14 14.51
C THR A 88 -2.24 -5.11 15.54
N GLY A 89 -2.60 -6.32 15.14
CA GLY A 89 -3.34 -7.27 15.98
C GLY A 89 -4.78 -6.83 16.25
N MET A 90 -5.28 -5.82 15.53
CA MET A 90 -6.59 -5.22 15.74
C MET A 90 -7.51 -5.60 14.60
N THR A 91 -8.48 -6.43 14.88
CA THR A 91 -9.55 -6.76 13.95
C THR A 91 -10.69 -5.76 14.08
N ALA A 92 -11.33 -5.44 12.96
CA ALA A 92 -12.50 -4.58 12.88
C ALA A 92 -13.60 -5.26 12.07
N GLY A 93 -14.84 -5.01 12.46
CA GLY A 93 -15.99 -5.15 11.60
C GLY A 93 -16.48 -3.79 11.12
N MET A 94 -17.64 -3.75 10.47
CA MET A 94 -18.25 -2.48 10.05
C MET A 94 -18.50 -1.51 11.21
N PRO A 95 -18.92 -1.95 12.43
CA PRO A 95 -19.12 -1.02 13.54
C PRO A 95 -17.87 -0.20 13.88
N GLU A 96 -16.69 -0.85 13.95
CA GLU A 96 -15.43 -0.17 14.24
C GLU A 96 -14.98 0.70 13.06
N LEU A 97 -15.14 0.22 11.83
CA LEU A 97 -14.76 1.01 10.65
C LEU A 97 -15.62 2.27 10.51
N ARG A 98 -16.91 2.21 10.83
CA ARG A 98 -17.77 3.40 10.88
C ARG A 98 -17.23 4.46 11.82
N MET A 99 -16.77 4.07 13.02
CA MET A 99 -16.19 5.02 13.99
C MET A 99 -15.02 5.83 13.40
N LEU A 100 -14.33 5.30 12.40
CA LEU A 100 -13.21 5.96 11.73
C LEU A 100 -13.64 6.67 10.45
N LEU A 101 -14.46 6.03 9.63
CA LEU A 101 -14.88 6.55 8.33
C LEU A 101 -15.85 7.73 8.45
N ASP A 102 -16.62 7.80 9.53
CA ASP A 102 -17.52 8.93 9.81
C ASP A 102 -16.80 10.18 10.33
N ILE A 103 -15.48 10.10 10.61
CA ILE A 103 -14.71 11.27 11.06
C ILE A 103 -14.60 12.28 9.90
N PRO A 104 -15.04 13.54 10.08
CA PRO A 104 -14.81 14.59 9.10
C PRO A 104 -13.32 14.73 8.76
N GLY A 105 -12.99 14.74 7.46
CA GLY A 105 -11.60 14.78 6.99
C GLY A 105 -10.98 13.40 6.72
N VAL A 106 -11.63 12.30 7.12
CA VAL A 106 -11.26 10.96 6.65
C VAL A 106 -11.87 10.76 5.26
N ALA A 107 -11.00 10.63 4.26
CA ALA A 107 -11.39 10.53 2.85
C ALA A 107 -11.46 9.09 2.33
N GLY A 108 -10.98 8.13 3.10
CA GLY A 108 -11.02 6.73 2.67
C GLY A 108 -10.19 5.79 3.54
N ILE A 109 -9.97 4.60 3.02
CA ILE A 109 -9.31 3.51 3.72
C ILE A 109 -8.43 2.68 2.77
N LYS A 110 -7.27 2.24 3.26
CA LYS A 110 -6.49 1.15 2.70
C LYS A 110 -6.68 -0.08 3.58
N MET A 111 -7.10 -1.19 2.99
CA MET A 111 -7.39 -2.45 3.69
C MET A 111 -6.39 -3.54 3.31
N SER A 112 -5.41 -3.81 4.18
CA SER A 112 -4.50 -4.97 4.08
C SER A 112 -5.08 -6.12 4.90
N ASP A 113 -6.13 -6.71 4.38
CA ASP A 113 -6.90 -7.80 4.96
C ASP A 113 -7.40 -8.74 3.86
N TRP A 114 -7.53 -10.03 4.17
CA TRP A 114 -8.11 -11.04 3.26
C TRP A 114 -9.64 -11.01 3.21
N ASN A 115 -10.27 -10.26 4.11
CA ASN A 115 -11.73 -10.18 4.19
C ASN A 115 -12.30 -9.30 3.06
N ILE A 116 -12.45 -9.91 1.88
CA ILE A 116 -13.04 -9.24 0.71
C ILE A 116 -14.49 -8.83 0.94
N PHE A 117 -15.24 -9.56 1.78
CA PHE A 117 -16.60 -9.20 2.15
C PHE A 117 -16.62 -7.87 2.92
N LEU A 118 -15.71 -7.69 3.87
CA LEU A 118 -15.59 -6.42 4.61
C LEU A 118 -15.21 -5.27 3.68
N LEU A 119 -14.26 -5.48 2.74
CA LEU A 119 -13.92 -4.49 1.73
C LEU A 119 -15.15 -4.08 0.92
N ARG A 120 -15.92 -5.06 0.43
CA ARG A 120 -17.15 -4.77 -0.33
C ARG A 120 -18.18 -4.03 0.50
N SER A 121 -18.32 -4.37 1.78
CA SER A 121 -19.25 -3.68 2.69
C SER A 121 -18.89 -2.21 2.84
N VAL A 122 -17.60 -1.88 2.96
CA VAL A 122 -17.13 -0.49 2.99
C VAL A 122 -17.44 0.24 1.70
N VAL A 123 -17.14 -0.37 0.53
CA VAL A 123 -17.43 0.23 -0.79
C VAL A 123 -18.91 0.56 -0.95
N LEU A 124 -19.80 -0.32 -0.48
CA LEU A 124 -21.26 -0.13 -0.60
C LEU A 124 -21.79 0.94 0.35
N GLU A 125 -21.26 1.00 1.56
CA GLU A 125 -21.75 1.93 2.57
C GLU A 125 -21.16 3.34 2.42
N TYR A 126 -19.95 3.45 1.85
CA TYR A 126 -19.21 4.71 1.68
C TYR A 126 -18.81 4.93 0.21
N PRO A 127 -19.77 5.07 -0.72
CA PRO A 127 -19.49 5.22 -2.14
C PRO A 127 -18.70 6.51 -2.49
N GLU A 128 -18.69 7.49 -1.60
CA GLU A 128 -17.95 8.75 -1.75
C GLU A 128 -16.51 8.67 -1.24
N LYS A 129 -16.14 7.59 -0.54
CA LYS A 129 -14.80 7.42 0.03
C LYS A 129 -13.93 6.52 -0.82
N VAL A 130 -12.64 6.83 -0.84
CA VAL A 130 -11.66 6.03 -1.58
C VAL A 130 -11.33 4.76 -0.82
N VAL A 131 -11.42 3.61 -1.47
CA VAL A 131 -11.10 2.30 -0.89
C VAL A 131 -9.97 1.65 -1.66
N TYR A 132 -8.83 1.40 -1.02
CA TYR A 132 -7.71 0.69 -1.60
C TYR A 132 -7.58 -0.72 -1.00
N SER A 133 -7.40 -1.73 -1.84
CA SER A 133 -6.87 -3.00 -1.37
C SER A 133 -5.38 -2.84 -1.02
N GLY A 134 -4.93 -3.55 -0.01
CA GLY A 134 -3.57 -3.38 0.54
C GLY A 134 -2.65 -4.57 0.32
N PHE A 135 -3.18 -5.70 -0.16
CA PHE A 135 -2.42 -6.88 -0.54
C PHE A 135 -2.30 -6.98 -2.06
N ASP A 136 -1.13 -7.36 -2.53
CA ASP A 136 -0.83 -7.52 -3.95
C ASP A 136 -1.69 -8.61 -4.58
N GLU A 137 -1.99 -9.68 -3.84
CA GLU A 137 -2.88 -10.78 -4.20
C GLU A 137 -4.33 -10.32 -4.38
N MET A 138 -4.68 -9.22 -3.72
CA MET A 138 -6.02 -8.62 -3.77
C MET A 138 -6.15 -7.53 -4.84
N LEU A 139 -5.17 -7.40 -5.75
CA LEU A 139 -5.22 -6.41 -6.84
C LEU A 139 -6.50 -6.58 -7.68
N VAL A 140 -6.68 -7.72 -8.33
CA VAL A 140 -7.85 -7.96 -9.17
C VAL A 140 -9.13 -8.21 -8.36
N PRO A 141 -9.15 -9.07 -7.33
CA PRO A 141 -10.35 -9.24 -6.50
C PRO A 141 -10.85 -7.93 -5.90
N GLY A 142 -9.95 -7.10 -5.37
CA GLY A 142 -10.32 -5.79 -4.82
C GLY A 142 -10.97 -4.88 -5.85
N LEU A 143 -10.40 -4.78 -7.06
CA LEU A 143 -10.95 -3.98 -8.15
C LEU A 143 -12.33 -4.47 -8.60
N LEU A 144 -12.54 -5.79 -8.69
CA LEU A 144 -13.83 -6.39 -9.04
C LEU A 144 -14.90 -6.14 -7.98
N TYR A 145 -14.50 -6.02 -6.72
CA TYR A 145 -15.39 -5.69 -5.61
C TYR A 145 -15.51 -4.18 -5.36
N GLY A 146 -14.99 -3.37 -6.28
CA GLY A 146 -15.22 -1.92 -6.31
C GLY A 146 -14.17 -1.09 -5.57
N ALA A 147 -13.04 -1.65 -5.18
CA ALA A 147 -11.93 -0.85 -4.69
C ALA A 147 -11.42 0.10 -5.79
N ASP A 148 -11.00 1.31 -5.41
CA ASP A 148 -10.50 2.32 -6.33
C ASP A 148 -9.10 2.02 -6.85
N GLY A 149 -8.38 1.13 -6.18
CA GLY A 149 -7.04 0.71 -6.57
C GLY A 149 -6.42 -0.26 -5.58
N CYS A 150 -5.12 -0.52 -5.78
CA CYS A 150 -4.32 -1.34 -4.90
C CYS A 150 -3.03 -0.61 -4.52
N ILE A 151 -2.64 -0.72 -3.26
CA ILE A 151 -1.37 -0.19 -2.76
C ILE A 151 -0.58 -1.37 -2.16
N GLY A 152 0.12 -2.08 -3.03
CA GLY A 152 0.91 -3.25 -2.70
C GLY A 152 2.41 -2.99 -2.67
N THR A 153 3.16 -3.94 -2.13
CA THR A 153 4.62 -3.87 -2.02
C THR A 153 5.29 -4.01 -3.39
N TRP A 154 4.80 -4.93 -4.20
CA TRP A 154 5.40 -5.29 -5.49
C TRP A 154 5.15 -4.26 -6.59
N ALA A 155 4.23 -3.30 -6.39
CA ALA A 155 4.06 -2.16 -7.27
C ALA A 155 5.33 -1.30 -7.42
N ASN A 156 6.27 -1.38 -6.48
CA ASN A 156 7.58 -0.72 -6.60
C ASN A 156 8.50 -1.37 -7.63
N LEU A 157 8.31 -2.67 -7.92
CA LEU A 157 9.09 -3.41 -8.92
C LEU A 157 8.34 -3.57 -10.24
N LEU A 158 7.01 -3.63 -10.19
CA LEU A 158 6.12 -3.92 -11.32
C LEU A 158 5.06 -2.82 -11.52
N PRO A 159 5.42 -1.52 -11.57
CA PRO A 159 4.44 -0.44 -11.67
C PRO A 159 3.55 -0.56 -12.92
N ASP A 160 4.13 -0.97 -14.05
CA ASP A 160 3.39 -1.11 -15.32
C ASP A 160 2.39 -2.25 -15.28
N LEU A 161 2.72 -3.37 -14.61
CA LEU A 161 1.77 -4.47 -14.39
C LEU A 161 0.53 -3.95 -13.65
N TYR A 162 0.71 -3.23 -12.55
CA TYR A 162 -0.40 -2.69 -11.77
C TYR A 162 -1.25 -1.72 -12.60
N ALA A 163 -0.62 -0.81 -13.33
CA ALA A 163 -1.32 0.16 -14.16
C ALA A 163 -2.13 -0.51 -15.30
N LYS A 164 -1.53 -1.50 -15.96
CA LYS A 164 -2.16 -2.22 -17.08
C LYS A 164 -3.29 -3.13 -16.61
N VAL A 165 -3.06 -3.91 -15.54
CA VAL A 165 -4.10 -4.75 -14.93
C VAL A 165 -5.26 -3.88 -14.46
N TYR A 166 -4.98 -2.75 -13.77
CA TYR A 166 -6.01 -1.80 -13.37
C TYR A 166 -6.84 -1.33 -14.57
N ALA A 167 -6.20 -0.85 -15.63
CA ALA A 167 -6.87 -0.34 -16.82
C ALA A 167 -7.75 -1.42 -17.50
N ARG A 168 -7.23 -2.64 -17.62
CA ARG A 168 -7.97 -3.77 -18.22
C ARG A 168 -9.18 -4.19 -17.39
N VAL A 169 -9.03 -4.32 -16.09
CA VAL A 169 -10.16 -4.67 -15.19
C VAL A 169 -11.23 -3.59 -15.23
N ARG A 170 -10.86 -2.31 -15.22
CA ARG A 170 -11.81 -1.17 -15.31
C ARG A 170 -12.54 -1.12 -16.67
N ALA A 171 -11.89 -1.60 -17.73
CA ALA A 171 -12.51 -1.73 -19.06
C ALA A 171 -13.35 -3.02 -19.22
N GLY A 172 -13.50 -3.85 -18.20
CA GLY A 172 -14.24 -5.11 -18.26
C GLY A 172 -13.47 -6.29 -18.86
N GLY A 173 -12.17 -6.12 -19.13
CA GLY A 173 -11.32 -7.15 -19.78
C GLY A 173 -10.66 -8.11 -18.78
N THR A 174 -11.42 -8.74 -17.89
CA THR A 174 -10.89 -9.60 -16.81
C THR A 174 -10.21 -10.86 -17.32
N ASP A 175 -10.70 -11.45 -18.41
CA ASP A 175 -10.12 -12.68 -18.98
C ASP A 175 -8.68 -12.46 -19.48
N ALA A 176 -8.38 -11.28 -20.01
CA ALA A 176 -7.05 -10.94 -20.50
C ALA A 176 -6.01 -10.83 -19.36
N VAL A 177 -6.44 -10.48 -18.14
CA VAL A 177 -5.51 -10.35 -17.01
C VAL A 177 -5.30 -11.66 -16.27
N LYS A 178 -6.13 -12.68 -16.47
CA LYS A 178 -6.03 -13.94 -15.75
C LYS A 178 -4.67 -14.63 -15.92
N PRO A 179 -4.09 -14.83 -17.13
CA PRO A 179 -2.77 -15.46 -17.26
C PRO A 179 -1.66 -14.66 -16.55
N VAL A 180 -1.74 -13.32 -16.58
CA VAL A 180 -0.79 -12.45 -15.88
C VAL A 180 -0.90 -12.64 -14.38
N MET A 181 -2.11 -12.74 -13.85
CA MET A 181 -2.34 -12.95 -12.40
C MET A 181 -1.96 -14.36 -11.94
N ASP A 182 -2.08 -15.37 -12.81
CA ASP A 182 -1.61 -16.73 -12.52
C ASP A 182 -0.07 -16.73 -12.33
N GLU A 183 0.70 -16.11 -13.23
CA GLU A 183 2.16 -15.95 -13.10
C GLU A 183 2.53 -15.05 -11.91
N PHE A 184 1.78 -13.97 -11.68
CA PHE A 184 2.00 -13.09 -10.54
C PHE A 184 1.76 -13.81 -9.21
N THR A 185 0.72 -14.63 -9.11
CA THR A 185 0.47 -15.46 -7.93
C THR A 185 1.61 -16.42 -7.66
N ALA A 186 2.14 -17.08 -8.71
CA ALA A 186 3.30 -17.96 -8.58
C ALA A 186 4.57 -17.21 -8.14
N PHE A 187 4.75 -15.96 -8.59
CA PHE A 187 5.83 -15.08 -8.11
C PHE A 187 5.64 -14.72 -6.62
N LEU A 188 4.43 -14.31 -6.24
CA LEU A 188 4.10 -13.93 -4.85
C LEU A 188 4.30 -15.10 -3.87
N ALA A 189 3.93 -16.32 -4.28
CA ALA A 189 4.10 -17.52 -3.45
C ALA A 189 5.57 -17.75 -3.05
N VAL A 190 6.52 -17.48 -3.93
CA VAL A 190 7.95 -17.55 -3.59
C VAL A 190 8.30 -16.48 -2.56
N GLY A 191 7.81 -15.25 -2.74
CA GLY A 191 8.01 -14.16 -1.77
C GLY A 191 7.48 -14.48 -0.37
N TRP A 192 6.33 -15.16 -0.28
CA TRP A 192 5.79 -15.61 1.00
C TRP A 192 6.65 -16.69 1.66
N ASN A 193 7.19 -17.63 0.88
CA ASN A 193 8.01 -18.73 1.40
C ASN A 193 9.36 -18.27 1.96
N TYR A 194 9.98 -17.28 1.33
CA TYR A 194 11.30 -16.75 1.74
C TYR A 194 11.22 -15.48 2.59
N GLY A 195 10.02 -14.94 2.77
CA GLY A 195 9.79 -13.66 3.42
C GLY A 195 9.76 -12.49 2.42
N ILE A 196 8.65 -11.74 2.45
CA ILE A 196 8.40 -10.63 1.51
C ILE A 196 9.51 -9.59 1.56
N ILE A 197 9.97 -9.22 2.78
CA ILE A 197 11.03 -8.20 2.97
C ILE A 197 12.35 -8.68 2.38
N ASP A 198 12.74 -9.91 2.67
CA ASP A 198 14.01 -10.49 2.20
C ASP A 198 14.01 -10.60 0.67
N THR A 199 12.94 -11.15 0.10
CA THR A 199 12.78 -11.32 -1.35
C THR A 199 12.75 -9.96 -2.07
N PHE A 200 12.01 -8.98 -1.54
CA PHE A 200 11.95 -7.64 -2.12
C PHE A 200 13.32 -6.94 -2.11
N GLU A 201 14.05 -6.99 -1.00
CA GLU A 201 15.37 -6.37 -0.84
C GLU A 201 16.38 -6.98 -1.82
N GLU A 202 16.40 -8.32 -1.94
CA GLU A 202 17.31 -9.01 -2.88
C GLU A 202 16.99 -8.70 -4.35
N LEU A 203 15.72 -8.65 -4.72
CA LEU A 203 15.31 -8.27 -6.08
C LEU A 203 15.65 -6.81 -6.41
N MET A 204 15.44 -5.88 -5.47
CA MET A 204 15.82 -4.49 -5.66
C MET A 204 17.32 -4.35 -5.86
N ARG A 205 18.13 -5.07 -5.08
CA ARG A 205 19.59 -5.08 -5.22
C ARG A 205 20.03 -5.68 -6.55
N ALA A 206 19.45 -6.82 -6.95
CA ALA A 206 19.74 -7.46 -8.23
C ALA A 206 19.41 -6.56 -9.43
N ARG A 207 18.45 -5.64 -9.27
CA ARG A 207 18.12 -4.61 -10.27
C ARG A 207 18.99 -3.35 -10.18
N GLY A 208 20.03 -3.35 -9.37
CA GLY A 208 20.99 -2.25 -9.27
C GLY A 208 20.55 -1.08 -8.39
N TYR A 209 19.46 -1.21 -7.62
CA TYR A 209 19.10 -0.20 -6.63
C TYR A 209 20.10 -0.22 -5.47
N ALA A 210 20.90 0.84 -5.36
CA ALA A 210 21.84 1.00 -4.26
C ALA A 210 21.14 1.40 -2.96
N GLY A 211 21.57 0.80 -1.85
CA GLY A 211 21.04 1.13 -0.54
C GLY A 211 20.02 0.11 -0.04
N ARG A 212 19.39 0.44 1.08
CA ARG A 212 18.39 -0.42 1.73
C ARG A 212 17.00 0.13 1.50
N CYS A 213 16.06 -0.73 1.14
CA CYS A 213 14.67 -0.36 0.98
C CYS A 213 13.97 -0.21 2.33
N PHE A 214 14.42 -0.94 3.36
CA PHE A 214 13.84 -0.92 4.70
C PHE A 214 14.80 -0.32 5.74
N ARG A 215 14.22 0.36 6.76
CA ARG A 215 14.98 0.91 7.89
C ARG A 215 15.52 -0.20 8.79
N ARG A 216 16.64 0.07 9.44
CA ARG A 216 17.15 -0.76 10.53
C ARG A 216 16.38 -0.49 11.85
N PRO A 217 16.19 -1.52 12.70
CA PRO A 217 16.43 -2.94 12.39
C PRO A 217 15.40 -3.42 11.36
N SER A 218 15.85 -4.03 10.26
CA SER A 218 14.98 -4.69 9.30
C SER A 218 15.07 -6.20 9.50
N ALA A 219 14.00 -6.90 9.14
CA ALA A 219 14.00 -8.35 9.14
C ALA A 219 14.89 -8.96 8.02
N TRP A 220 15.38 -8.12 7.12
CA TRP A 220 16.21 -8.59 6.00
C TRP A 220 17.56 -9.13 6.45
N GLU A 221 17.83 -10.34 6.01
CA GLU A 221 19.09 -11.05 6.19
C GLU A 221 19.74 -11.29 4.82
N PRO A 222 20.96 -10.77 4.56
CA PRO A 222 21.66 -11.00 3.29
C PRO A 222 21.88 -12.50 3.03
N GLY A 223 21.53 -12.94 1.80
CA GLY A 223 21.75 -14.32 1.36
C GLY A 223 20.71 -15.32 1.88
N LYS A 224 19.65 -14.88 2.53
CA LYS A 224 18.54 -15.75 2.93
C LYS A 224 17.78 -16.31 1.72
N VAL A 225 17.69 -15.54 0.63
CA VAL A 225 17.16 -16.01 -0.64
C VAL A 225 18.32 -16.63 -1.43
N GLU A 226 18.25 -17.92 -1.65
CA GLU A 226 19.28 -18.67 -2.36
C GLU A 226 19.50 -18.15 -3.80
N PRO A 227 20.74 -18.16 -4.33
CA PRO A 227 21.03 -17.61 -5.67
C PRO A 227 20.18 -18.23 -6.79
N THR A 228 19.88 -19.53 -6.72
CA THR A 228 19.03 -20.23 -7.70
C THR A 228 17.59 -19.75 -7.64
N VAL A 229 17.07 -19.52 -6.44
CA VAL A 229 15.71 -18.97 -6.21
C VAL A 229 15.64 -17.53 -6.71
N LEU A 230 16.65 -16.73 -6.39
CA LEU A 230 16.73 -15.33 -6.85
C LEU A 230 16.77 -15.26 -8.39
N ALA A 231 17.56 -16.11 -9.04
CA ALA A 231 17.59 -16.20 -10.51
C ALA A 231 16.21 -16.57 -11.09
N GLY A 232 15.51 -17.53 -10.46
CA GLY A 232 14.15 -17.90 -10.84
C GLY A 232 13.15 -16.75 -10.67
N LEU A 233 13.26 -15.99 -9.58
CA LEU A 233 12.42 -14.81 -9.35
C LEU A 233 12.67 -13.69 -10.36
N LEU A 234 13.93 -13.43 -10.72
CA LEU A 234 14.28 -12.45 -11.75
C LEU A 234 13.71 -12.85 -13.12
N ALA A 235 13.77 -14.15 -13.46
CA ALA A 235 13.16 -14.65 -14.70
C ALA A 235 11.64 -14.51 -14.70
N ARG A 236 10.94 -14.74 -13.55
CA ARG A 236 9.50 -14.51 -13.42
C ARG A 236 9.18 -13.02 -13.51
N LEU A 237 9.97 -12.18 -12.88
CA LEU A 237 9.80 -10.73 -12.90
C LEU A 237 9.86 -10.21 -14.35
N GLN A 238 10.83 -10.68 -15.15
CA GLN A 238 10.92 -10.33 -16.56
C GLN A 238 9.69 -10.82 -17.36
N ARG A 239 9.25 -12.07 -17.15
CA ARG A 239 8.02 -12.56 -17.78
C ARG A 239 6.80 -11.72 -17.45
N LEU A 240 6.66 -11.31 -16.20
CA LEU A 240 5.55 -10.45 -15.77
C LEU A 240 5.58 -9.08 -16.45
N GLU A 241 6.76 -8.51 -16.64
CA GLU A 241 6.94 -7.26 -17.42
C GLU A 241 6.53 -7.45 -18.90
N ASP A 242 7.00 -8.54 -19.51
CA ASP A 242 6.67 -8.86 -20.91
C ASP A 242 5.16 -9.11 -21.08
N MET A 243 4.54 -9.87 -20.18
CA MET A 243 3.10 -10.11 -20.16
C MET A 243 2.30 -8.82 -19.91
N ALA A 244 2.77 -7.97 -19.00
CA ALA A 244 2.15 -6.67 -18.78
C ALA A 244 2.26 -5.76 -20.00
N ALA A 245 3.38 -5.78 -20.73
CA ALA A 245 3.55 -5.02 -21.95
C ALA A 245 2.55 -5.43 -23.06
N ALA A 246 2.12 -6.70 -23.06
CA ALA A 246 1.16 -7.27 -24.02
C ALA A 246 -0.31 -7.01 -23.64
N LEU A 247 -0.63 -6.54 -22.41
CA LEU A 247 -1.98 -6.14 -21.98
C LEU A 247 -2.40 -4.80 -22.59
#